data_e3c0d98b90330f68abde68f4d019f230
#
_entry.id   e3c0d98b90330f68abde68f4d019f230
#
_cell.length_a   1.000
_cell.length_b   1.000
_cell.length_c   1.000
_cell.angle_alpha   90.00
_cell.angle_beta   90.00
_cell.angle_gamma   90.00
#
_symmetry.space_group_name_H-M   'P 1'
#
loop_
_entity.id
_entity.type
_entity.pdbx_description
1 polymer ?
#
loop_
_entity_poly.entity_id
_entity_poly.type
_entity_poly.pdbx_seq_one_letter_code
_entity_poly.pdbx_strand_id
1 'polypeptide(L)'
;VMIIEVKDWNLNNFKLDDKKKWIYIPNGSVVKSPIDQVLKYKNNLYDLHIEDLLQMKIMDYRHFNIVSCAIYFHCATQYKLNSMLVTPFSNDKKYQTFLHYNINLIGRDSLEEAVFNKILESRYLKARNTSWLFKDNLYANFKRILSPSIHLQSQGIAYKYSTKQREIIYSTTLEQRIKGVFGSGKN
;
A
#
# COMPACT_ATOMS: atom_id res chain seq x y z
N VAL A 1 -8.65 -5.85 -1.99
CA VAL A 1 -8.04 -4.68 -1.32
C VAL A 1 -6.72 -4.35 -1.99
N MET A 2 -6.42 -3.06 -2.19
CA MET A 2 -5.16 -2.60 -2.76
C MET A 2 -4.47 -1.64 -1.79
N ILE A 3 -3.18 -1.86 -1.54
CA ILE A 3 -2.31 -0.92 -0.84
C ILE A 3 -1.57 -0.11 -1.89
N ILE A 4 -1.64 1.21 -1.78
CA ILE A 4 -0.94 2.13 -2.68
C ILE A 4 0.08 2.92 -1.87
N GLU A 5 1.36 2.73 -2.16
CA GLU A 5 2.44 3.57 -1.65
C GLU A 5 2.62 4.75 -2.59
N VAL A 6 2.58 5.97 -2.07
CA VAL A 6 2.74 7.20 -2.85
C VAL A 6 4.15 7.75 -2.66
N LYS A 7 4.83 8.07 -3.76
CA LYS A 7 6.17 8.68 -3.79
C LYS A 7 6.16 9.96 -4.62
N ASP A 8 6.66 11.02 -4.02
CA ASP A 8 6.92 12.32 -4.66
C ASP A 8 8.36 12.45 -5.20
N TRP A 9 9.04 11.32 -5.35
CA TRP A 9 10.44 11.26 -5.74
C TRP A 9 10.66 11.71 -7.19
N ASN A 10 11.60 12.65 -7.40
CA ASN A 10 12.17 12.89 -8.72
C ASN A 10 13.16 11.76 -9.05
N LEU A 11 12.75 10.84 -9.90
CA LEU A 11 13.54 9.65 -10.22
C LEU A 11 14.89 9.96 -10.92
N ASN A 12 15.13 11.18 -11.35
CA ASN A 12 16.46 11.58 -11.85
C ASN A 12 17.51 11.62 -10.71
N ASN A 13 17.06 11.75 -9.48
CA ASN A 13 17.93 11.74 -8.30
C ASN A 13 18.19 10.34 -7.74
N PHE A 14 17.68 9.30 -8.39
CA PHE A 14 17.79 7.92 -7.90
C PHE A 14 18.29 6.99 -9.00
N LYS A 15 18.99 5.95 -8.59
CA LYS A 15 19.37 4.83 -9.45
C LYS A 15 19.23 3.51 -8.67
N LEU A 16 19.14 2.41 -9.40
CA LEU A 16 19.27 1.07 -8.84
C LEU A 16 20.67 0.54 -9.12
N ASP A 17 21.25 -0.17 -8.15
CA ASP A 17 22.44 -0.98 -8.38
C ASP A 17 22.08 -2.36 -8.95
N ASP A 18 23.09 -3.18 -9.25
CA ASP A 18 22.90 -4.54 -9.78
C ASP A 18 22.11 -5.46 -8.83
N LYS A 19 22.12 -5.13 -7.54
CA LYS A 19 21.34 -5.81 -6.49
C LYS A 19 19.95 -5.19 -6.27
N LYS A 20 19.54 -4.25 -7.14
CA LYS A 20 18.25 -3.54 -7.10
C LYS A 20 18.05 -2.69 -5.84
N LYS A 21 19.14 -2.29 -5.17
CA LYS A 21 19.08 -1.33 -4.08
C LYS A 21 18.93 0.09 -4.63
N TRP A 22 18.10 0.85 -4.00
CA TRP A 22 17.87 2.25 -4.34
C TRP A 22 18.98 3.12 -3.76
N ILE A 23 19.61 3.89 -4.63
CA ILE A 23 20.68 4.82 -4.28
C ILE A 23 20.23 6.23 -4.61
N TYR A 24 20.31 7.13 -3.63
CA TYR A 24 20.12 8.56 -3.84
C TYR A 24 21.40 9.16 -4.39
N ILE A 25 21.38 9.60 -5.65
CA ILE A 25 22.56 9.99 -6.41
C ILE A 25 23.32 11.15 -5.76
N PRO A 26 22.65 12.24 -5.24
CA PRO A 26 23.38 13.41 -4.74
C PRO A 26 24.39 13.11 -3.64
N ASN A 27 24.16 12.11 -2.80
CA ASN A 27 25.06 11.78 -1.69
C ASN A 27 25.48 10.30 -1.63
N GLY A 28 25.07 9.50 -2.62
CA GLY A 28 25.39 8.07 -2.69
C GLY A 28 24.72 7.20 -1.62
N SER A 29 23.81 7.72 -0.82
CA SER A 29 23.17 6.94 0.25
C SER A 29 22.21 5.90 -0.30
N VAL A 30 22.21 4.72 0.34
CA VAL A 30 21.19 3.70 0.09
C VAL A 30 19.90 4.12 0.79
N VAL A 31 18.82 4.17 0.05
CA VAL A 31 17.49 4.49 0.57
C VAL A 31 16.59 3.26 0.57
N LYS A 32 15.56 3.33 1.41
CA LYS A 32 14.63 2.22 1.51
C LYS A 32 13.82 2.07 0.22
N SER A 33 13.78 0.85 -0.32
CA SER A 33 13.02 0.51 -1.51
C SER A 33 11.52 0.77 -1.30
N PRO A 34 10.83 1.50 -2.18
CA PRO A 34 9.38 1.62 -2.17
C PRO A 34 8.68 0.27 -2.31
N ILE A 35 9.29 -0.67 -3.05
CA ILE A 35 8.79 -2.03 -3.23
C ILE A 35 8.79 -2.77 -1.88
N ASP A 36 9.92 -2.75 -1.16
CA ASP A 36 10.02 -3.39 0.16
C ASP A 36 9.08 -2.75 1.17
N GLN A 37 8.85 -1.45 1.04
CA GLN A 37 7.95 -0.72 1.92
C GLN A 37 6.50 -1.16 1.74
N VAL A 38 5.99 -1.20 0.51
CA VAL A 38 4.60 -1.62 0.25
C VAL A 38 4.38 -3.10 0.58
N LEU A 39 5.39 -3.94 0.33
CA LEU A 39 5.33 -5.36 0.73
C LEU A 39 5.35 -5.55 2.24
N LYS A 40 6.11 -4.73 2.96
CA LYS A 40 6.08 -4.74 4.43
C LYS A 40 4.68 -4.40 4.95
N TYR A 41 4.00 -3.41 4.37
CA TYR A 41 2.62 -3.09 4.75
C TYR A 41 1.68 -4.25 4.47
N LYS A 42 1.81 -4.90 3.31
CA LYS A 42 1.04 -6.09 2.98
C LYS A 42 1.28 -7.21 3.99
N ASN A 43 2.53 -7.53 4.29
CA ASN A 43 2.87 -8.55 5.29
C ASN A 43 2.30 -8.21 6.66
N ASN A 44 2.42 -6.96 7.10
CA ASN A 44 1.84 -6.53 8.38
C ASN A 44 0.32 -6.73 8.45
N LEU A 45 -0.41 -6.50 7.35
CA LEU A 45 -1.85 -6.79 7.31
C LEU A 45 -2.14 -8.27 7.54
N TYR A 46 -1.33 -9.16 6.95
CA TYR A 46 -1.50 -10.60 7.09
C TYR A 46 -1.06 -11.10 8.46
N ASP A 47 0.06 -10.61 8.96
CA ASP A 47 0.71 -11.20 10.12
C ASP A 47 0.24 -10.57 11.45
N LEU A 48 -0.27 -9.33 11.43
CA LEU A 48 -0.51 -8.56 12.66
C LEU A 48 -1.91 -7.95 12.77
N HIS A 49 -2.59 -7.65 11.66
CA HIS A 49 -3.72 -6.73 11.73
C HIS A 49 -5.07 -7.35 11.40
N ILE A 50 -5.12 -8.34 10.55
CA ILE A 50 -6.39 -8.92 10.10
C ILE A 50 -6.43 -10.40 10.48
N GLU A 51 -7.31 -10.71 11.42
CA GLU A 51 -7.61 -12.08 11.80
C GLU A 51 -7.97 -12.91 10.56
N ASP A 52 -7.62 -14.16 10.58
CA ASP A 52 -7.82 -15.14 9.51
C ASP A 52 -6.95 -14.99 8.27
N LEU A 53 -6.38 -13.81 7.95
CA LEU A 53 -5.55 -13.65 6.76
C LEU A 53 -4.27 -14.50 6.83
N LEU A 54 -3.61 -14.54 7.97
CA LEU A 54 -2.42 -15.37 8.18
C LEU A 54 -2.75 -16.85 7.97
N GLN A 55 -3.83 -17.31 8.58
CA GLN A 55 -4.29 -18.70 8.46
C GLN A 55 -4.63 -19.02 7.01
N MET A 56 -5.34 -18.15 6.32
CA MET A 56 -5.66 -18.30 4.89
C MET A 56 -4.40 -18.39 4.04
N LYS A 57 -3.40 -17.55 4.28
CA LYS A 57 -2.09 -17.57 3.57
C LYS A 57 -1.36 -18.90 3.81
N ILE A 58 -1.39 -19.44 5.02
CA ILE A 58 -0.78 -20.73 5.37
C ILE A 58 -1.50 -21.89 4.67
N MET A 59 -2.82 -21.85 4.62
CA MET A 59 -3.61 -22.90 3.96
C MET A 59 -3.42 -22.91 2.44
N ASP A 60 -3.35 -21.74 1.82
CA ASP A 60 -3.11 -21.61 0.37
C ASP A 60 -2.42 -20.27 0.09
N TYR A 61 -1.17 -20.34 -0.42
CA TYR A 61 -0.38 -19.15 -0.74
C TYR A 61 -1.06 -18.20 -1.74
N ARG A 62 -1.99 -18.69 -2.57
CA ARG A 62 -2.77 -17.86 -3.50
C ARG A 62 -3.59 -16.80 -2.77
N HIS A 63 -3.95 -17.05 -1.51
CA HIS A 63 -4.66 -16.09 -0.67
C HIS A 63 -3.84 -14.84 -0.36
N PHE A 64 -2.51 -14.90 -0.50
CA PHE A 64 -1.67 -13.72 -0.41
C PHE A 64 -2.01 -12.65 -1.47
N ASN A 65 -2.70 -13.03 -2.55
CA ASN A 65 -3.14 -12.11 -3.60
C ASN A 65 -4.48 -11.40 -3.32
N ILE A 66 -5.16 -11.68 -2.20
CA ILE A 66 -6.35 -10.93 -1.76
C ILE A 66 -6.01 -9.45 -1.57
N VAL A 67 -4.80 -9.16 -1.10
CA VAL A 67 -4.27 -7.80 -1.00
C VAL A 67 -3.28 -7.56 -2.14
N SER A 68 -3.61 -6.62 -3.02
CA SER A 68 -2.72 -6.16 -4.10
C SER A 68 -1.85 -5.00 -3.62
N CYS A 69 -0.69 -4.81 -4.27
CA CYS A 69 0.21 -3.70 -4.01
C CYS A 69 0.40 -2.83 -5.25
N ALA A 70 0.45 -1.53 -5.04
CA ALA A 70 0.80 -0.55 -6.06
C ALA A 70 1.77 0.49 -5.49
N ILE A 71 2.59 1.08 -6.36
CA ILE A 71 3.43 2.22 -6.03
C ILE A 71 3.14 3.30 -7.06
N TYR A 72 2.65 4.43 -6.60
CA TYR A 72 2.38 5.60 -7.41
C TYR A 72 3.52 6.61 -7.27
N PHE A 73 4.14 6.97 -8.39
CA PHE A 73 5.18 7.98 -8.44
C PHE A 73 4.63 9.29 -9.03
N HIS A 74 4.37 10.25 -8.16
CA HIS A 74 3.78 11.53 -8.53
C HIS A 74 4.63 12.35 -9.53
N CYS A 75 5.95 12.30 -9.41
CA CYS A 75 6.88 13.08 -10.22
C CYS A 75 7.46 12.29 -11.40
N ALA A 76 6.98 11.08 -11.71
CA ALA A 76 7.53 10.26 -12.79
C ALA A 76 6.44 9.79 -13.75
N THR A 77 6.80 9.71 -15.04
CA THR A 77 5.96 9.08 -16.06
C THR A 77 6.09 7.56 -16.03
N GLN A 78 5.11 6.85 -16.58
CA GLN A 78 5.16 5.40 -16.72
C GLN A 78 6.38 4.94 -17.54
N TYR A 79 6.72 5.70 -18.57
CA TYR A 79 7.93 5.45 -19.36
C TYR A 79 9.20 5.51 -18.49
N LYS A 80 9.34 6.54 -17.66
CA LYS A 80 10.51 6.68 -16.76
C LYS A 80 10.59 5.56 -15.74
N LEU A 81 9.45 5.13 -15.18
CA LEU A 81 9.38 3.98 -14.27
C LEU A 81 9.85 2.71 -14.96
N ASN A 82 9.35 2.44 -16.16
CA ASN A 82 9.72 1.24 -16.90
C ASN A 82 11.21 1.27 -17.29
N SER A 83 11.73 2.41 -17.74
CA SER A 83 13.14 2.54 -18.10
C SER A 83 14.10 2.36 -16.92
N MET A 84 13.66 2.63 -15.70
CA MET A 84 14.49 2.51 -14.50
C MET A 84 14.32 1.17 -13.79
N LEU A 85 13.09 0.65 -13.70
CA LEU A 85 12.75 -0.47 -12.85
C LEU A 85 12.56 -1.79 -13.61
N VAL A 86 12.22 -1.72 -14.89
CA VAL A 86 11.86 -2.90 -15.68
C VAL A 86 12.91 -3.21 -16.73
N THR A 87 13.21 -2.26 -17.59
CA THR A 87 14.09 -2.44 -18.76
C THR A 87 15.50 -2.91 -18.39
N PRO A 88 16.21 -2.32 -17.41
CA PRO A 88 17.57 -2.74 -17.07
C PRO A 88 17.66 -4.18 -16.56
N PHE A 89 16.56 -4.70 -16.03
CA PHE A 89 16.48 -6.05 -15.47
C PHE A 89 15.62 -7.00 -16.33
N SER A 90 15.47 -6.72 -17.61
CA SER A 90 14.65 -7.52 -18.54
C SER A 90 15.09 -8.98 -18.63
N ASN A 91 16.38 -9.27 -18.46
CA ASN A 91 16.95 -10.61 -18.46
C ASN A 91 16.75 -11.36 -17.13
N ASP A 92 16.38 -10.69 -16.06
CA ASP A 92 16.10 -11.32 -14.76
C ASP A 92 14.61 -11.77 -14.71
N LYS A 93 14.37 -12.98 -15.23
CA LYS A 93 13.02 -13.56 -15.27
C LYS A 93 12.33 -13.61 -13.91
N LYS A 94 13.09 -13.86 -12.83
CA LYS A 94 12.52 -13.92 -11.47
C LYS A 94 12.01 -12.57 -11.04
N TYR A 95 12.80 -11.53 -11.26
CA TYR A 95 12.42 -10.16 -10.93
C TYR A 95 11.22 -9.68 -11.77
N GLN A 96 11.23 -9.96 -13.08
CA GLN A 96 10.12 -9.61 -13.96
C GLN A 96 8.81 -10.30 -13.52
N THR A 97 8.88 -11.59 -13.25
CA THR A 97 7.74 -12.37 -12.73
C THR A 97 7.26 -11.80 -11.38
N PHE A 98 8.19 -11.47 -10.49
CA PHE A 98 7.87 -10.87 -9.20
C PHE A 98 7.13 -9.52 -9.35
N LEU A 99 7.65 -8.59 -10.16
CA LEU A 99 6.99 -7.31 -10.42
C LEU A 99 5.60 -7.52 -11.03
N HIS A 100 5.51 -8.37 -12.06
CA HIS A 100 4.25 -8.62 -12.76
C HIS A 100 3.13 -9.11 -11.83
N TYR A 101 3.45 -10.00 -10.90
CA TYR A 101 2.42 -10.59 -10.03
C TYR A 101 2.19 -9.85 -8.72
N ASN A 102 3.17 -9.11 -8.22
CA ASN A 102 3.09 -8.56 -6.86
C ASN A 102 2.93 -7.04 -6.81
N ILE A 103 3.46 -6.29 -7.81
CA ILE A 103 3.55 -4.84 -7.73
C ILE A 103 2.97 -4.20 -8.99
N ASN A 104 2.10 -3.20 -8.81
CA ASN A 104 1.75 -2.27 -9.87
C ASN A 104 2.62 -1.02 -9.76
N LEU A 105 3.34 -0.70 -10.81
CA LEU A 105 4.02 0.58 -10.95
C LEU A 105 3.10 1.54 -11.69
N ILE A 106 2.82 2.69 -11.09
CA ILE A 106 1.88 3.68 -11.60
C ILE A 106 2.60 5.00 -11.72
N GLY A 107 2.76 5.51 -12.94
CA GLY A 107 3.28 6.84 -13.22
C GLY A 107 2.16 7.90 -13.17
N ARG A 108 2.55 9.17 -13.14
CA ARG A 108 1.59 10.30 -13.10
C ARG A 108 0.65 10.34 -14.31
N ASP A 109 1.13 9.90 -15.46
CA ASP A 109 0.39 9.80 -16.71
C ASP A 109 -0.57 8.61 -16.78
N SER A 110 -0.50 7.70 -15.80
CA SER A 110 -1.40 6.55 -15.68
C SER A 110 -2.61 6.82 -14.78
N LEU A 111 -2.78 8.04 -14.27
CA LEU A 111 -3.96 8.44 -13.49
C LEU A 111 -5.15 8.90 -14.35
N GLU A 112 -5.01 8.92 -15.67
CA GLU A 112 -6.18 9.06 -16.53
C GLU A 112 -7.21 7.97 -16.21
N GLU A 113 -8.46 8.34 -16.05
CA GLU A 113 -9.52 7.47 -15.55
C GLU A 113 -9.58 6.12 -16.28
N ALA A 114 -9.49 6.13 -17.61
CA ALA A 114 -9.53 4.92 -18.42
C ALA A 114 -8.33 3.98 -18.16
N VAL A 115 -7.14 4.54 -17.94
CA VAL A 115 -5.92 3.77 -17.67
C VAL A 115 -5.94 3.21 -16.25
N PHE A 116 -6.34 4.04 -15.29
CA PHE A 116 -6.43 3.64 -13.89
C PHE A 116 -7.49 2.56 -13.68
N ASN A 117 -8.66 2.68 -14.30
CA ASN A 117 -9.70 1.67 -14.26
C ASN A 117 -9.23 0.32 -14.82
N LYS A 118 -8.47 0.30 -15.91
CA LYS A 118 -7.85 -0.96 -16.41
C LYS A 118 -6.91 -1.61 -15.39
N ILE A 119 -6.14 -0.82 -14.65
CA ILE A 119 -5.28 -1.33 -13.58
C ILE A 119 -6.14 -1.94 -12.46
N LEU A 120 -7.18 -1.24 -12.03
CA LEU A 120 -8.10 -1.72 -10.99
C LEU A 120 -8.84 -2.99 -11.43
N GLU A 121 -9.36 -3.01 -12.63
CA GLU A 121 -10.07 -4.17 -13.18
C GLU A 121 -9.17 -5.40 -13.28
N SER A 122 -7.94 -5.24 -13.80
CA SER A 122 -6.97 -6.32 -13.87
C SER A 122 -6.66 -6.90 -12.48
N ARG A 123 -6.53 -6.05 -11.47
CA ARG A 123 -6.29 -6.49 -10.09
C ARG A 123 -7.53 -7.04 -9.43
N TYR A 124 -8.67 -6.48 -9.70
CA TYR A 124 -9.96 -6.99 -9.23
C TYR A 124 -10.24 -8.38 -9.79
N LEU A 125 -9.96 -8.63 -11.08
CA LEU A 125 -10.11 -9.94 -11.68
C LEU A 125 -9.15 -10.97 -11.08
N LYS A 126 -7.90 -10.61 -10.82
CA LYS A 126 -6.95 -11.47 -10.08
C LYS A 126 -7.46 -11.75 -8.66
N ALA A 127 -7.92 -10.75 -7.96
CA ALA A 127 -8.52 -10.90 -6.64
C ALA A 127 -9.83 -11.70 -6.69
N ARG A 128 -10.64 -11.54 -7.74
CA ARG A 128 -11.92 -12.25 -7.91
C ARG A 128 -11.73 -13.74 -8.16
N ASN A 129 -10.69 -14.16 -8.87
CA ASN A 129 -10.38 -15.57 -9.05
C ASN A 129 -9.98 -16.27 -7.75
N THR A 130 -9.61 -15.49 -6.74
CA THR A 130 -9.36 -15.95 -5.37
C THR A 130 -10.46 -15.52 -4.38
N SER A 131 -11.49 -14.81 -4.85
CA SER A 131 -12.42 -14.01 -4.02
C SER A 131 -13.59 -14.81 -3.44
N TRP A 132 -13.76 -16.08 -3.78
CA TRP A 132 -14.64 -16.95 -3.00
C TRP A 132 -14.27 -16.95 -1.51
N LEU A 133 -13.09 -16.44 -1.18
CA LEU A 133 -12.54 -16.27 0.16
C LEU A 133 -12.80 -14.88 0.75
N PHE A 134 -13.13 -13.88 -0.09
CA PHE A 134 -13.48 -12.54 0.36
C PHE A 134 -14.95 -12.50 0.82
N LYS A 135 -15.23 -13.29 1.86
CA LYS A 135 -16.56 -13.35 2.50
C LYS A 135 -16.81 -12.09 3.33
N ASP A 136 -18.05 -11.90 3.73
CA ASP A 136 -18.50 -10.74 4.52
C ASP A 136 -17.69 -10.54 5.80
N ASN A 137 -17.27 -11.60 6.45
CA ASN A 137 -16.43 -11.53 7.64
C ASN A 137 -15.07 -10.90 7.36
N LEU A 138 -14.41 -11.29 6.26
CA LEU A 138 -13.13 -10.71 5.89
C LEU A 138 -13.28 -9.23 5.51
N TYR A 139 -14.34 -8.88 4.79
CA TYR A 139 -14.67 -7.49 4.48
C TYR A 139 -14.90 -6.67 5.76
N ALA A 140 -15.64 -7.20 6.72
CA ALA A 140 -15.87 -6.57 8.01
C ALA A 140 -14.56 -6.33 8.79
N ASN A 141 -13.64 -7.31 8.77
CA ASN A 141 -12.33 -7.17 9.40
C ASN A 141 -11.48 -6.08 8.73
N PHE A 142 -11.47 -5.99 7.41
CA PHE A 142 -10.82 -4.88 6.71
C PHE A 142 -11.45 -3.54 7.07
N LYS A 143 -12.79 -3.44 7.06
CA LYS A 143 -13.52 -2.23 7.41
C LYS A 143 -13.22 -1.77 8.84
N ARG A 144 -13.14 -2.69 9.79
CA ARG A 144 -12.78 -2.40 11.18
C ARG A 144 -11.41 -1.73 11.30
N ILE A 145 -10.44 -2.15 10.50
CA ILE A 145 -9.06 -1.63 10.57
C ILE A 145 -8.89 -0.35 9.75
N LEU A 146 -9.48 -0.31 8.55
CA LEU A 146 -9.34 0.83 7.64
C LEU A 146 -10.23 2.01 8.02
N SER A 147 -11.37 1.75 8.67
CA SER A 147 -12.35 2.77 9.07
C SER A 147 -13.00 2.42 10.40
N PRO A 148 -12.24 2.40 11.50
CA PRO A 148 -12.72 1.91 12.78
C PRO A 148 -13.90 2.71 13.33
N SER A 149 -13.95 4.02 13.11
CA SER A 149 -15.07 4.88 13.55
C SER A 149 -16.38 4.52 12.85
N ILE A 150 -16.34 4.28 11.54
CA ILE A 150 -17.52 3.87 10.76
C ILE A 150 -17.99 2.47 11.17
N HIS A 151 -17.04 1.56 11.39
CA HIS A 151 -17.35 0.21 11.84
C HIS A 151 -18.04 0.22 13.22
N LEU A 152 -17.50 0.96 14.17
CA LEU A 152 -18.08 1.11 15.50
C LEU A 152 -19.48 1.74 15.46
N GLN A 153 -19.69 2.76 14.63
CA GLN A 153 -21.01 3.35 14.42
C GLN A 153 -22.01 2.36 13.84
N SER A 154 -21.61 1.56 12.86
CA SER A 154 -22.49 0.55 12.25
C SER A 154 -22.89 -0.55 13.22
N GLN A 155 -22.12 -0.78 14.29
CA GLN A 155 -22.42 -1.71 15.36
C GLN A 155 -23.12 -1.06 16.56
N GLY A 156 -23.47 0.22 16.49
CA GLY A 156 -24.05 0.97 17.62
C GLY A 156 -23.08 1.21 18.77
N ILE A 157 -21.78 1.03 18.57
CA ILE A 157 -20.75 1.25 19.58
C ILE A 157 -20.26 2.69 19.48
N ALA A 158 -20.47 3.47 20.54
CA ALA A 158 -19.94 4.84 20.62
C ALA A 158 -18.40 4.83 20.62
N TYR A 159 -17.79 5.65 19.76
CA TYR A 159 -16.35 5.81 19.75
C TYR A 159 -15.89 6.53 21.03
N LYS A 160 -15.09 5.85 21.83
CA LYS A 160 -14.53 6.45 23.05
C LYS A 160 -13.16 7.04 22.75
N TYR A 161 -13.11 8.35 22.67
CA TYR A 161 -11.85 9.07 22.60
C TYR A 161 -11.06 8.93 23.90
N SER A 162 -9.73 8.80 23.81
CA SER A 162 -8.86 8.92 24.99
C SER A 162 -8.93 10.34 25.57
N THR A 163 -8.52 10.50 26.82
CA THR A 163 -8.49 11.84 27.46
C THR A 163 -7.72 12.85 26.63
N LYS A 164 -6.52 12.47 26.13
CA LYS A 164 -5.70 13.33 25.26
C LYS A 164 -6.37 13.68 23.93
N GLN A 165 -7.07 12.73 23.30
CA GLN A 165 -7.83 12.99 22.07
C GLN A 165 -8.96 13.99 22.33
N ARG A 166 -9.68 13.87 23.46
CA ARG A 166 -10.72 14.83 23.85
C ARG A 166 -10.16 16.22 24.10
N GLU A 167 -9.05 16.33 24.82
CA GLU A 167 -8.36 17.60 25.06
C GLU A 167 -8.00 18.31 23.76
N ILE A 168 -7.53 17.55 22.75
CA ILE A 168 -7.20 18.11 21.43
C ILE A 168 -8.47 18.54 20.68
N ILE A 169 -9.50 17.68 20.64
CA ILE A 169 -10.75 17.93 19.90
C ILE A 169 -11.49 19.15 20.46
N TYR A 170 -11.51 19.31 21.78
CA TYR A 170 -12.23 20.41 22.45
C TYR A 170 -11.35 21.60 22.81
N SER A 171 -10.10 21.61 22.33
CA SER A 171 -9.21 22.74 22.54
C SER A 171 -9.70 23.97 21.78
N THR A 172 -9.67 25.12 22.43
CA THR A 172 -9.98 26.43 21.82
C THR A 172 -8.80 27.06 21.09
N THR A 173 -7.66 26.39 21.05
CA THR A 173 -6.45 26.87 20.37
C THR A 173 -6.68 26.83 18.85
N LEU A 174 -6.51 27.97 18.16
CA LEU A 174 -6.75 28.13 16.73
C LEU A 174 -5.84 27.25 15.85
N GLU A 175 -4.60 27.03 16.30
CA GLU A 175 -3.64 26.16 15.58
C GLU A 175 -3.04 25.14 16.53
N GLN A 176 -3.08 23.87 16.16
CA GLN A 176 -2.52 22.78 16.96
C GLN A 176 -1.63 21.90 16.10
N ARG A 177 -0.42 21.63 16.57
CA ARG A 177 0.48 20.65 15.98
C ARG A 177 0.41 19.33 16.74
N ILE A 178 -0.26 18.34 16.15
CA ILE A 178 -0.41 17.02 16.76
C ILE A 178 0.72 16.11 16.26
N LYS A 179 1.55 15.64 17.20
CA LYS A 179 2.55 14.59 16.94
C LYS A 179 2.06 13.29 17.57
N GLY A 180 2.12 12.21 16.84
CA GLY A 180 1.81 10.87 17.34
C GLY A 180 2.39 9.81 16.45
N VAL A 181 2.48 8.61 16.94
CA VAL A 181 2.89 7.43 16.16
C VAL A 181 1.83 7.06 15.13
N PHE A 182 2.23 6.37 14.08
CA PHE A 182 1.31 5.87 13.06
C PHE A 182 0.24 4.98 13.71
N GLY A 183 -1.02 5.21 13.38
CA GLY A 183 -2.16 4.48 13.96
C GLY A 183 -2.70 5.05 15.27
N SER A 184 -2.18 6.18 15.77
CA SER A 184 -2.67 6.82 17.00
C SER A 184 -3.98 7.62 16.86
N GLY A 185 -4.70 7.48 15.73
CA GLY A 185 -5.99 8.13 15.50
C GLY A 185 -5.90 9.65 15.30
N LYS A 186 -4.83 10.13 14.68
CA LYS A 186 -4.71 11.51 14.22
C LYS A 186 -5.28 11.60 12.81
N ASN A 187 -6.42 12.15 12.69
CA ASN A 187 -7.03 12.62 11.44
C ASN A 187 -7.21 14.12 11.53
#